data_c7d562da777e7e52eb28d729d08c5a2e
#
_entry.id   c7d562da777e7e52eb28d729d08c5a2e
#
_cell.length_a   1.000
_cell.length_b   1.000
_cell.length_c   1.000
_cell.angle_alpha   90.00
_cell.angle_beta   90.00
_cell.angle_gamma   90.00
#
_symmetry.space_group_name_H-M   'P 1'
#
loop_
_entity.id
_entity.type
_entity.pdbx_description
1 polymer ?
#
loop_
_entity_poly.entity_id
_entity_poly.type
_entity_poly.pdbx_seq_one_letter_code
_entity_poly.pdbx_strand_id
1 'polypeptide(L)'
;MKRFGVKKSQNKNYTVHSFLKYGIFMQGGGFVAKYRDIADAIREKIKSGEYTAGQKLPYEYLLCVNYHCNKETMKKALEILVKEGLIIRRRGAGTFVKELNVSELNETVRTRSLSMRFEGHDVTSDIKVFEVIPSDEKIAKKLQIDEGDFVYHIIRNRSVDGKPYCVEITYIPLYRLVNLKADVLKDSLYKFVINQLHLTVQSCHLKITSALSTVQEQVFLGLAEGEPYIQEEQTTYLSNGSVFELTFNRRHYANYEFQTVIVEQ
;
A
#
# COMPACT_ATOMS: atom_id res chain seq x y z
N MET A 1 68.22 -0.19 -21.66
CA MET A 1 67.61 -0.32 -20.34
C MET A 1 66.40 0.59 -20.28
N LYS A 2 65.18 0.07 -20.44
CA LYS A 2 63.93 0.84 -20.31
C LYS A 2 63.24 0.37 -19.04
N ARG A 3 63.02 1.30 -18.10
CA ARG A 3 62.28 1.06 -16.86
C ARG A 3 60.79 1.12 -17.13
N PHE A 4 60.06 0.06 -16.77
CA PHE A 4 58.61 -0.01 -16.76
C PHE A 4 58.09 0.66 -15.49
N GLY A 5 57.28 1.71 -15.65
CA GLY A 5 56.59 2.38 -14.57
C GLY A 5 55.28 1.67 -14.27
N VAL A 6 55.12 1.22 -13.04
CA VAL A 6 53.88 0.65 -12.49
C VAL A 6 52.91 1.79 -12.12
N LYS A 7 51.78 1.86 -12.81
CA LYS A 7 50.67 2.76 -12.42
C LYS A 7 49.96 2.19 -11.21
N LYS A 8 50.00 2.89 -10.08
CA LYS A 8 49.17 2.65 -8.89
C LYS A 8 47.72 2.96 -9.21
N SER A 9 46.82 1.96 -9.08
CA SER A 9 45.39 2.14 -9.11
C SER A 9 44.94 2.84 -7.82
N GLN A 10 44.22 3.95 -7.97
CA GLN A 10 43.61 4.68 -6.85
C GLN A 10 42.44 3.88 -6.28
N ASN A 11 42.59 3.38 -5.06
CA ASN A 11 41.54 2.90 -4.22
C ASN A 11 40.64 4.09 -3.85
N LYS A 12 39.42 4.14 -4.36
CA LYS A 12 38.39 5.06 -3.86
C LYS A 12 37.88 4.52 -2.54
N ASN A 13 38.26 5.18 -1.45
CA ASN A 13 37.70 5.01 -0.13
C ASN A 13 36.21 5.38 -0.17
N TYR A 14 35.33 4.38 -0.05
CA TYR A 14 33.94 4.62 0.23
C TYR A 14 33.81 4.94 1.73
N THR A 15 33.50 6.18 2.00
CA THR A 15 33.35 6.74 3.35
C THR A 15 32.14 6.13 4.04
N VAL A 16 32.31 5.75 5.31
CA VAL A 16 31.36 5.10 6.25
C VAL A 16 30.08 5.92 6.54
N HIS A 17 29.77 6.96 5.79
CA HIS A 17 28.71 7.93 6.11
C HIS A 17 27.32 7.60 5.54
N SER A 18 27.14 6.53 4.76
CA SER A 18 25.83 6.15 4.22
C SER A 18 25.06 5.10 5.04
N PHE A 19 25.66 4.60 6.13
CA PHE A 19 25.07 3.50 6.94
C PHE A 19 24.12 3.96 8.06
N LEU A 20 23.98 5.26 8.28
CA LEU A 20 23.21 5.80 9.42
C LEU A 20 21.74 6.14 9.11
N LYS A 21 21.24 5.88 7.90
CA LYS A 21 19.85 6.22 7.52
C LYS A 21 18.86 5.06 7.64
N TYR A 22 19.34 3.85 7.84
CA TYR A 22 18.53 2.69 8.13
C TYR A 22 19.08 2.03 9.40
N GLY A 23 18.45 2.34 10.55
CA GLY A 23 18.85 1.87 11.87
C GLY A 23 18.88 0.34 11.97
N ILE A 24 20.02 -0.27 11.62
CA ILE A 24 20.31 -1.67 11.93
C ILE A 24 21.12 -1.67 13.22
N PHE A 25 20.45 -1.93 14.33
CA PHE A 25 21.08 -2.20 15.62
C PHE A 25 21.80 -3.55 15.55
N MET A 26 23.12 -3.52 15.56
CA MET A 26 23.96 -4.71 15.71
C MET A 26 23.93 -5.16 17.19
N GLN A 27 23.12 -6.14 17.54
CA GLN A 27 23.38 -7.00 18.70
C GLN A 27 23.48 -8.44 18.22
N GLY A 28 24.57 -9.11 18.59
CA GLY A 28 25.06 -10.40 18.14
C GLY A 28 24.02 -11.52 17.98
N GLY A 29 23.68 -11.84 16.76
CA GLY A 29 22.84 -12.92 16.31
C GLY A 29 22.51 -12.63 14.85
N GLY A 30 22.95 -13.51 13.92
CA GLY A 30 22.78 -13.29 12.48
C GLY A 30 21.33 -12.97 12.12
N PHE A 31 21.03 -11.73 11.78
CA PHE A 31 19.72 -11.30 11.30
C PHE A 31 19.51 -11.88 9.90
N VAL A 32 18.72 -12.93 9.80
CA VAL A 32 18.14 -13.37 8.53
C VAL A 32 17.06 -12.35 8.19
N ALA A 33 17.37 -11.40 7.29
CA ALA A 33 16.37 -10.45 6.81
C ALA A 33 15.17 -11.22 6.26
N LYS A 34 13.97 -10.87 6.72
CA LYS A 34 12.74 -11.49 6.25
C LYS A 34 12.57 -11.17 4.76
N TYR A 35 12.11 -12.11 3.96
CA TYR A 35 11.94 -11.93 2.50
C TYR A 35 11.06 -10.73 2.13
N ARG A 36 10.16 -10.30 3.04
CA ARG A 36 9.33 -9.09 2.86
C ARG A 36 10.18 -7.82 2.96
N ASP A 37 11.06 -7.73 3.94
CA ASP A 37 11.94 -6.57 4.14
C ASP A 37 12.88 -6.39 2.94
N ILE A 38 13.35 -7.50 2.36
CA ILE A 38 14.17 -7.48 1.14
C ILE A 38 13.35 -7.00 -0.06
N ALA A 39 12.11 -7.49 -0.21
CA ALA A 39 11.21 -7.03 -1.27
C ALA A 39 10.93 -5.53 -1.14
N ASP A 40 10.68 -5.04 0.09
CA ASP A 40 10.47 -3.62 0.38
C ASP A 40 11.69 -2.78 0.02
N ALA A 41 12.90 -3.22 0.41
CA ALA A 41 14.14 -2.51 0.09
C ALA A 41 14.41 -2.43 -1.43
N ILE A 42 14.17 -3.52 -2.18
CA ILE A 42 14.33 -3.52 -3.64
C ILE A 42 13.26 -2.63 -4.29
N ARG A 43 12.02 -2.66 -3.79
CA ARG A 43 10.92 -1.81 -4.26
C ARG A 43 11.24 -0.34 -4.10
N GLU A 44 11.76 0.08 -2.96
CA GLU A 44 12.16 1.47 -2.73
C GLU A 44 13.30 1.91 -3.68
N LYS A 45 14.24 1.02 -4.02
CA LYS A 45 15.28 1.28 -5.02
C LYS A 45 14.72 1.44 -6.45
N ILE A 46 13.66 0.71 -6.79
CA ILE A 46 12.96 0.86 -8.06
C ILE A 46 12.21 2.21 -8.08
N LYS A 47 11.50 2.56 -7.01
CA LYS A 47 10.75 3.82 -6.89
C LYS A 47 11.64 5.05 -6.90
N SER A 48 12.76 5.00 -6.20
CA SER A 48 13.73 6.11 -6.15
C SER A 48 14.51 6.28 -7.47
N GLY A 49 14.34 5.34 -8.43
CA GLY A 49 15.08 5.35 -9.69
C GLY A 49 16.52 4.83 -9.57
N GLU A 50 16.93 4.26 -8.42
CA GLU A 50 18.23 3.58 -8.29
C GLU A 50 18.29 2.35 -9.21
N TYR A 51 17.15 1.65 -9.38
CA TYR A 51 16.93 0.67 -10.44
C TYR A 51 15.93 1.24 -11.43
N THR A 52 16.39 1.59 -12.64
CA THR A 52 15.57 2.21 -13.68
C THR A 52 14.74 1.20 -14.47
N ALA A 53 13.66 1.66 -15.11
CA ALA A 53 12.83 0.86 -16.00
C ALA A 53 13.68 0.20 -17.10
N GLY A 54 13.41 -1.08 -17.39
CA GLY A 54 14.20 -1.89 -18.34
C GLY A 54 15.55 -2.38 -17.81
N GLN A 55 16.04 -1.85 -16.68
CA GLN A 55 17.34 -2.22 -16.13
C GLN A 55 17.34 -3.67 -15.64
N LYS A 56 18.45 -4.38 -15.93
CA LYS A 56 18.72 -5.70 -15.37
C LYS A 56 19.14 -5.56 -13.90
N LEU A 57 18.43 -6.24 -13.01
CA LEU A 57 18.83 -6.34 -11.59
C LEU A 57 20.13 -7.15 -11.47
N PRO A 58 20.91 -6.95 -10.40
CA PRO A 58 22.04 -7.80 -10.07
C PRO A 58 21.62 -9.27 -10.04
N TYR A 59 22.54 -10.17 -10.38
CA TYR A 59 22.27 -11.60 -10.29
C TYR A 59 21.81 -12.01 -8.88
N GLU A 60 20.92 -13.00 -8.80
CA GLU A 60 20.31 -13.45 -7.54
C GLU A 60 21.36 -13.77 -6.46
N TYR A 61 22.50 -14.36 -6.83
CA TYR A 61 23.58 -14.64 -5.88
C TYR A 61 24.22 -13.38 -5.30
N LEU A 62 24.37 -12.30 -6.12
CA LEU A 62 24.86 -11.00 -5.65
C LEU A 62 23.84 -10.31 -4.71
N LEU A 63 22.56 -10.42 -5.05
CA LEU A 63 21.50 -9.93 -4.16
C LEU A 63 21.53 -10.70 -2.82
N CYS A 64 21.73 -12.02 -2.85
CA CYS A 64 21.89 -12.80 -1.60
C CYS A 64 23.05 -12.27 -0.74
N VAL A 65 24.17 -11.94 -1.35
CA VAL A 65 25.33 -11.35 -0.64
C VAL A 65 24.99 -9.98 -0.10
N ASN A 66 24.40 -9.11 -0.92
CA ASN A 66 24.08 -7.73 -0.53
C ASN A 66 23.05 -7.62 0.61
N TYR A 67 22.08 -8.55 0.63
CA TYR A 67 21.03 -8.58 1.63
C TYR A 67 21.26 -9.62 2.73
N HIS A 68 22.44 -10.23 2.79
CA HIS A 68 22.82 -11.23 3.79
C HIS A 68 21.75 -12.31 3.99
N CYS A 69 21.25 -12.88 2.90
CA CYS A 69 20.18 -13.88 2.92
C CYS A 69 20.52 -15.12 2.08
N ASN A 70 19.82 -16.21 2.35
CA ASN A 70 19.92 -17.41 1.54
C ASN A 70 19.11 -17.30 0.23
N LYS A 71 19.34 -18.22 -0.70
CA LYS A 71 18.69 -18.24 -2.02
C LYS A 71 17.16 -18.35 -1.93
N GLU A 72 16.63 -19.15 -1.02
CA GLU A 72 15.18 -19.33 -0.85
C GLU A 72 14.50 -18.03 -0.35
N THR A 73 15.14 -17.32 0.57
CA THR A 73 14.67 -16.02 1.05
C THR A 73 14.66 -14.98 -0.08
N MET A 74 15.73 -14.91 -0.87
CA MET A 74 15.81 -14.01 -2.03
C MET A 74 14.77 -14.37 -3.09
N LYS A 75 14.60 -15.66 -3.38
CA LYS A 75 13.60 -16.14 -4.35
C LYS A 75 12.19 -15.70 -3.95
N LYS A 76 11.81 -15.86 -2.67
CA LYS A 76 10.51 -15.38 -2.15
C LYS A 76 10.37 -13.86 -2.24
N ALA A 77 11.42 -13.11 -1.96
CA ALA A 77 11.40 -11.64 -2.10
C ALA A 77 11.17 -11.21 -3.55
N LEU A 78 11.90 -11.82 -4.50
CA LEU A 78 11.73 -11.53 -5.93
C LEU A 78 10.37 -12.02 -6.46
N GLU A 79 9.79 -13.10 -5.94
CA GLU A 79 8.44 -13.56 -6.29
C GLU A 79 7.36 -12.54 -5.90
N ILE A 80 7.52 -11.85 -4.75
CA ILE A 80 6.64 -10.75 -4.38
C ILE A 80 6.69 -9.65 -5.43
N LEU A 81 7.89 -9.21 -5.81
CA LEU A 81 8.07 -8.13 -6.79
C LEU A 81 7.59 -8.52 -8.20
N VAL A 82 7.68 -9.80 -8.58
CA VAL A 82 7.06 -10.32 -9.81
C VAL A 82 5.54 -10.25 -9.74
N LYS A 83 4.94 -10.69 -8.61
CA LYS A 83 3.48 -10.61 -8.39
C LYS A 83 2.97 -9.16 -8.35
N GLU A 84 3.80 -8.24 -7.88
CA GLU A 84 3.52 -6.80 -7.93
C GLU A 84 3.74 -6.18 -9.32
N GLY A 85 4.25 -6.96 -10.27
CA GLY A 85 4.53 -6.50 -11.64
C GLY A 85 5.70 -5.53 -11.75
N LEU A 86 6.51 -5.36 -10.70
CA LEU A 86 7.65 -4.44 -10.68
C LEU A 86 8.85 -5.00 -11.46
N ILE A 87 8.99 -6.31 -11.50
CA ILE A 87 10.08 -6.99 -12.19
C ILE A 87 9.57 -8.14 -13.04
N ILE A 88 10.34 -8.53 -14.04
CA ILE A 88 10.08 -9.70 -14.88
C ILE A 88 11.33 -10.61 -14.91
N ARG A 89 11.12 -11.91 -14.80
CA ARG A 89 12.17 -12.92 -14.96
C ARG A 89 12.19 -13.44 -16.40
N ARG A 90 13.34 -13.34 -17.05
CA ARG A 90 13.56 -13.91 -18.39
C ARG A 90 14.52 -15.08 -18.26
N ARG A 91 14.06 -16.29 -18.64
CA ARG A 91 14.88 -17.51 -18.55
C ARG A 91 16.19 -17.33 -19.30
N GLY A 92 17.32 -17.62 -18.65
CA GLY A 92 18.66 -17.46 -19.21
C GLY A 92 19.16 -16.00 -19.28
N ALA A 93 18.30 -15.00 -19.27
CA ALA A 93 18.67 -13.59 -19.38
C ALA A 93 18.79 -12.87 -18.03
N GLY A 94 17.98 -13.24 -17.03
CA GLY A 94 17.99 -12.65 -15.69
C GLY A 94 16.69 -11.99 -15.30
N THR A 95 16.74 -11.14 -14.28
CA THR A 95 15.61 -10.38 -13.75
C THR A 95 15.74 -8.91 -14.16
N PHE A 96 14.67 -8.31 -14.65
CA PHE A 96 14.64 -6.94 -15.16
C PHE A 96 13.54 -6.14 -14.49
N VAL A 97 13.77 -4.85 -14.27
CA VAL A 97 12.71 -3.91 -13.87
C VAL A 97 11.75 -3.72 -15.03
N LYS A 98 10.45 -3.82 -14.79
CA LYS A 98 9.46 -3.56 -15.85
C LYS A 98 9.41 -2.08 -16.22
N GLU A 99 9.13 -1.82 -17.51
CA GLU A 99 8.86 -0.47 -18.05
C GLU A 99 7.41 -0.07 -17.74
N LEU A 100 7.04 -0.07 -16.48
CA LEU A 100 5.75 0.43 -16.04
C LEU A 100 6.01 1.67 -15.20
N ASN A 101 5.14 2.66 -15.30
CA ASN A 101 5.15 3.81 -14.38
C ASN A 101 4.90 3.28 -12.97
N VAL A 102 5.99 3.05 -12.22
CA VAL A 102 5.97 2.44 -10.88
C VAL A 102 5.15 3.28 -9.90
N SER A 103 5.04 4.60 -10.14
CA SER A 103 4.17 5.49 -9.39
C SER A 103 2.68 5.15 -9.55
N GLU A 104 2.25 4.77 -10.75
CA GLU A 104 0.85 4.45 -11.05
C GLU A 104 0.43 3.06 -10.52
N LEU A 105 1.34 2.06 -10.54
CA LEU A 105 1.06 0.71 -10.01
C LEU A 105 0.95 0.67 -8.48
N ASN A 106 1.57 1.61 -7.78
CA ASN A 106 1.56 1.64 -6.32
C ASN A 106 0.26 2.16 -5.70
N GLU A 107 -0.59 2.81 -6.48
CA GLU A 107 -1.81 3.42 -5.95
C GLU A 107 -2.97 2.42 -5.80
N THR A 108 -3.00 1.35 -6.58
CA THR A 108 -4.25 0.63 -6.83
C THR A 108 -4.48 -0.63 -6.02
N VAL A 109 -3.49 -1.31 -5.47
CA VAL A 109 -3.68 -2.66 -4.89
C VAL A 109 -3.18 -2.81 -3.45
N ARG A 110 -2.78 -1.74 -2.78
CA ARG A 110 -2.41 -1.82 -1.37
C ARG A 110 -3.56 -1.39 -0.47
N THR A 111 -3.83 -2.18 0.56
CA THR A 111 -4.66 -1.81 1.72
C THR A 111 -4.03 -0.65 2.49
N ARG A 112 -3.91 0.50 1.84
CA ARG A 112 -3.37 1.73 2.44
C ARG A 112 -4.49 2.75 2.59
N SER A 113 -4.47 3.46 3.69
CA SER A 113 -5.34 4.63 3.83
C SER A 113 -5.02 5.67 2.75
N LEU A 114 -5.98 6.53 2.45
CA LEU A 114 -5.79 7.61 1.49
C LEU A 114 -4.54 8.44 1.81
N SER A 115 -4.33 8.80 3.07
CA SER A 115 -3.14 9.54 3.52
C SER A 115 -1.80 8.80 3.31
N MET A 116 -1.82 7.48 3.26
CA MET A 116 -0.63 6.67 2.94
C MET A 116 -0.43 6.50 1.43
N ARG A 117 -1.52 6.61 0.65
CA ARG A 117 -1.46 6.59 -0.83
C ARG A 117 -0.90 7.90 -1.38
N PHE A 118 -1.30 9.02 -0.76
CA PHE A 118 -0.91 10.38 -1.14
C PHE A 118 0.09 10.96 -0.13
N GLU A 119 1.16 10.21 0.16
CA GLU A 119 2.23 10.69 1.03
C GLU A 119 2.93 11.91 0.39
N GLY A 120 3.00 13.01 1.14
CA GLY A 120 3.52 14.28 0.66
C GLY A 120 2.46 15.26 0.12
N HIS A 121 1.21 14.83 0.00
CA HIS A 121 0.07 15.66 -0.37
C HIS A 121 -0.78 16.02 0.85
N ASP A 122 -1.51 17.12 0.76
CA ASP A 122 -2.47 17.53 1.80
C ASP A 122 -3.76 16.71 1.65
N VAL A 123 -3.94 15.72 2.55
CA VAL A 123 -5.13 14.87 2.59
C VAL A 123 -6.01 15.28 3.74
N THR A 124 -7.17 15.85 3.45
CA THR A 124 -8.14 16.32 4.44
C THR A 124 -9.36 15.41 4.52
N SER A 125 -10.01 15.44 5.71
CA SER A 125 -11.24 14.69 5.99
C SER A 125 -12.27 15.61 6.63
N ASP A 126 -13.42 15.72 5.98
CA ASP A 126 -14.60 16.36 6.55
C ASP A 126 -15.59 15.26 6.99
N ILE A 127 -15.76 15.11 8.31
CA ILE A 127 -16.59 14.06 8.91
C ILE A 127 -18.05 14.49 8.82
N LYS A 128 -18.85 13.78 8.03
CA LYS A 128 -20.28 14.04 7.86
C LYS A 128 -21.14 13.23 8.83
N VAL A 129 -20.73 11.98 9.10
CA VAL A 129 -21.40 11.08 10.04
C VAL A 129 -20.36 10.37 10.89
N PHE A 130 -20.59 10.29 12.18
CA PHE A 130 -19.84 9.45 13.11
C PHE A 130 -20.79 9.00 14.22
N GLU A 131 -21.30 7.80 14.10
CA GLU A 131 -22.30 7.25 15.02
C GLU A 131 -22.09 5.76 15.23
N VAL A 132 -22.77 5.20 16.21
CA VAL A 132 -22.85 3.76 16.46
C VAL A 132 -24.27 3.31 16.17
N ILE A 133 -24.41 2.36 15.25
CA ILE A 133 -25.71 1.83 14.83
C ILE A 133 -25.70 0.30 14.88
N PRO A 134 -26.87 -0.36 15.02
CA PRO A 134 -26.98 -1.79 14.79
C PRO A 134 -26.75 -2.10 13.31
N SER A 135 -26.04 -3.19 13.01
CA SER A 135 -25.83 -3.64 11.64
C SER A 135 -27.10 -4.25 11.04
N ASP A 136 -27.36 -3.97 9.78
CA ASP A 136 -28.34 -4.72 8.99
C ASP A 136 -27.73 -6.05 8.50
N GLU A 137 -28.59 -6.94 7.95
CA GLU A 137 -28.19 -8.24 7.43
C GLU A 137 -27.03 -8.16 6.42
N LYS A 138 -27.04 -7.15 5.53
CA LYS A 138 -26.03 -7.01 4.47
C LYS A 138 -24.65 -6.61 5.04
N ILE A 139 -24.65 -5.66 5.95
CA ILE A 139 -23.44 -5.19 6.64
C ILE A 139 -22.90 -6.30 7.54
N ALA A 140 -23.77 -6.93 8.33
CA ALA A 140 -23.42 -8.04 9.23
C ALA A 140 -22.74 -9.19 8.47
N LYS A 141 -23.35 -9.63 7.36
CA LYS A 141 -22.78 -10.68 6.50
C LYS A 141 -21.40 -10.32 5.95
N LYS A 142 -21.18 -9.06 5.53
CA LYS A 142 -19.90 -8.58 5.01
C LYS A 142 -18.83 -8.49 6.09
N LEU A 143 -19.20 -8.04 7.28
CA LEU A 143 -18.33 -7.91 8.43
C LEU A 143 -18.12 -9.22 9.18
N GLN A 144 -18.87 -10.29 8.85
CA GLN A 144 -18.86 -11.59 9.52
C GLN A 144 -19.20 -11.46 11.02
N ILE A 145 -20.26 -10.72 11.32
CA ILE A 145 -20.86 -10.51 12.65
C ILE A 145 -22.34 -10.89 12.61
N ASP A 146 -22.99 -10.94 13.75
CA ASP A 146 -24.42 -11.17 13.83
C ASP A 146 -25.23 -9.92 13.44
N GLU A 147 -26.40 -10.11 12.82
CA GLU A 147 -27.32 -9.00 12.56
C GLU A 147 -27.73 -8.33 13.88
N GLY A 148 -27.71 -7.01 13.90
CA GLY A 148 -27.97 -6.23 15.09
C GLY A 148 -26.74 -5.93 15.95
N ASP A 149 -25.59 -6.56 15.69
CA ASP A 149 -24.33 -6.19 16.33
C ASP A 149 -24.00 -4.74 16.02
N PHE A 150 -23.48 -4.02 17.02
CA PHE A 150 -23.17 -2.61 16.86
C PHE A 150 -21.90 -2.39 16.03
N VAL A 151 -22.01 -1.41 15.13
CA VAL A 151 -20.90 -0.96 14.27
C VAL A 151 -20.75 0.56 14.35
N TYR A 152 -19.54 1.04 14.22
CA TYR A 152 -19.33 2.43 13.83
C TYR A 152 -19.79 2.61 12.39
N HIS A 153 -20.61 3.62 12.15
CA HIS A 153 -20.98 4.13 10.83
C HIS A 153 -20.32 5.49 10.65
N ILE A 154 -19.43 5.60 9.68
CA ILE A 154 -18.58 6.75 9.46
C ILE A 154 -18.74 7.21 8.03
N ILE A 155 -19.12 8.47 7.79
CA ILE A 155 -19.10 9.06 6.46
C ILE A 155 -18.14 10.24 6.46
N ARG A 156 -17.17 10.21 5.54
CA ARG A 156 -16.19 11.27 5.38
C ARG A 156 -16.12 11.72 3.93
N ASN A 157 -16.12 13.03 3.73
CA ASN A 157 -15.72 13.63 2.46
C ASN A 157 -14.19 13.82 2.49
N ARG A 158 -13.49 13.20 1.55
CA ARG A 158 -12.03 13.21 1.50
C ARG A 158 -11.54 14.06 0.32
N SER A 159 -10.59 14.94 0.59
CA SER A 159 -9.97 15.78 -0.44
C SER A 159 -8.45 15.57 -0.44
N VAL A 160 -7.83 15.78 -1.61
CA VAL A 160 -6.39 15.77 -1.82
C VAL A 160 -6.00 17.10 -2.45
N ASP A 161 -5.08 17.84 -1.83
CA ASP A 161 -4.66 19.18 -2.26
C ASP A 161 -5.84 20.13 -2.52
N GLY A 162 -6.82 20.08 -1.60
CA GLY A 162 -8.03 20.90 -1.64
C GLY A 162 -9.06 20.47 -2.68
N LYS A 163 -8.81 19.44 -3.49
CA LYS A 163 -9.76 18.92 -4.49
C LYS A 163 -10.55 17.73 -3.94
N PRO A 164 -11.88 17.67 -4.15
CA PRO A 164 -12.70 16.51 -3.78
C PRO A 164 -12.15 15.23 -4.40
N TYR A 165 -11.95 14.21 -3.58
CA TYR A 165 -11.41 12.92 -4.03
C TYR A 165 -12.41 11.79 -3.94
N CYS A 166 -13.02 11.56 -2.76
CA CYS A 166 -14.04 10.54 -2.59
C CYS A 166 -14.99 10.84 -1.43
N VAL A 167 -16.21 10.32 -1.53
CA VAL A 167 -17.10 10.09 -0.39
C VAL A 167 -16.78 8.70 0.15
N GLU A 168 -16.28 8.61 1.37
CA GLU A 168 -15.90 7.38 2.04
C GLU A 168 -16.95 7.02 3.09
N ILE A 169 -17.54 5.83 2.99
CA ILE A 169 -18.51 5.28 3.94
C ILE A 169 -17.90 4.04 4.55
N THR A 170 -17.67 4.02 5.86
CA THR A 170 -16.96 2.94 6.55
C THR A 170 -17.81 2.37 7.67
N TYR A 171 -17.87 1.04 7.76
CA TYR A 171 -18.45 0.28 8.86
C TYR A 171 -17.39 -0.54 9.55
N ILE A 172 -17.29 -0.42 10.90
CA ILE A 172 -16.32 -1.15 11.71
C ILE A 172 -17.06 -1.75 12.92
N PRO A 173 -16.94 -3.06 13.18
CA PRO A 173 -17.53 -3.64 14.39
C PRO A 173 -17.08 -2.91 15.65
N LEU A 174 -18.01 -2.52 16.52
CA LEU A 174 -17.73 -1.70 17.70
C LEU A 174 -16.62 -2.30 18.59
N TYR A 175 -16.61 -3.62 18.75
CA TYR A 175 -15.61 -4.32 19.56
C TYR A 175 -14.18 -4.27 18.99
N ARG A 176 -14.01 -3.91 17.72
CA ARG A 176 -12.68 -3.78 17.09
C ARG A 176 -11.95 -2.52 17.52
N LEU A 177 -12.68 -1.43 17.72
CA LEU A 177 -12.13 -0.13 18.06
C LEU A 177 -12.88 0.44 19.26
N VAL A 178 -12.53 -0.04 20.46
CA VAL A 178 -13.14 0.47 21.68
C VAL A 178 -12.75 1.93 21.88
N ASN A 179 -13.75 2.81 22.11
CA ASN A 179 -13.57 4.25 22.34
C ASN A 179 -12.91 5.04 21.20
N LEU A 180 -13.20 4.67 19.93
CA LEU A 180 -12.81 5.49 18.79
C LEU A 180 -13.37 6.91 18.94
N LYS A 181 -12.50 7.92 18.78
CA LYS A 181 -12.87 9.34 18.87
C LYS A 181 -12.86 9.97 17.47
N ALA A 182 -13.73 10.96 17.26
CA ALA A 182 -13.82 11.68 15.99
C ALA A 182 -12.50 12.32 15.56
N ASP A 183 -11.65 12.76 16.48
CA ASP A 183 -10.36 13.37 16.15
C ASP A 183 -9.41 12.41 15.41
N VAL A 184 -9.49 11.10 15.70
CA VAL A 184 -8.72 10.07 14.96
C VAL A 184 -9.11 10.04 13.49
N LEU A 185 -10.37 10.35 13.18
CA LEU A 185 -10.92 10.30 11.82
C LEU A 185 -10.53 11.52 10.96
N LYS A 186 -10.07 12.61 11.59
CA LYS A 186 -9.52 13.78 10.88
C LYS A 186 -8.20 13.47 10.18
N ASP A 187 -7.42 12.54 10.74
CA ASP A 187 -6.19 11.99 10.16
C ASP A 187 -6.46 10.58 9.56
N SER A 188 -5.49 9.74 9.60
CA SER A 188 -5.53 8.39 9.06
C SER A 188 -5.96 7.37 10.12
N LEU A 189 -7.16 6.81 9.96
CA LEU A 189 -7.63 5.68 10.78
C LEU A 189 -6.63 4.50 10.76
N TYR A 190 -6.02 4.21 9.60
CA TYR A 190 -5.02 3.15 9.47
C TYR A 190 -3.73 3.43 10.24
N LYS A 191 -3.28 4.69 10.32
CA LYS A 191 -2.14 5.05 11.18
C LYS A 191 -2.46 4.76 12.64
N PHE A 192 -3.67 5.09 13.09
CA PHE A 192 -4.15 4.77 14.44
C PHE A 192 -4.18 3.26 14.70
N VAL A 193 -4.77 2.49 13.78
CA VAL A 193 -4.91 1.03 13.87
C VAL A 193 -3.53 0.32 13.91
N ILE A 194 -2.62 0.74 13.06
CA ILE A 194 -1.28 0.11 12.98
C ILE A 194 -0.39 0.55 14.15
N ASN A 195 -0.33 1.86 14.42
CA ASN A 195 0.66 2.41 15.35
C ASN A 195 0.22 2.35 16.81
N GLN A 196 -1.09 2.49 17.10
CA GLN A 196 -1.60 2.49 18.47
C GLN A 196 -2.22 1.17 18.89
N LEU A 197 -2.91 0.48 17.97
CA LEU A 197 -3.54 -0.80 18.28
C LEU A 197 -2.68 -2.01 17.87
N HIS A 198 -1.57 -1.77 17.15
CA HIS A 198 -0.66 -2.82 16.67
C HIS A 198 -1.37 -3.92 15.86
N LEU A 199 -2.49 -3.58 15.20
CA LEU A 199 -3.20 -4.50 14.33
C LEU A 199 -2.52 -4.53 12.95
N THR A 200 -2.34 -5.72 12.41
CA THR A 200 -1.75 -5.89 11.08
C THR A 200 -2.85 -6.17 10.06
N VAL A 201 -3.05 -5.23 9.15
CA VAL A 201 -3.89 -5.41 7.96
C VAL A 201 -3.14 -6.30 6.98
N GLN A 202 -3.75 -7.40 6.55
CA GLN A 202 -3.11 -8.40 5.70
C GLN A 202 -3.61 -8.37 4.25
N SER A 203 -4.91 -8.25 4.03
CA SER A 203 -5.51 -8.34 2.71
C SER A 203 -6.82 -7.56 2.63
N CYS A 204 -7.31 -7.34 1.44
CA CYS A 204 -8.67 -6.87 1.22
C CYS A 204 -9.31 -7.60 0.04
N HIS A 205 -10.63 -7.72 0.10
CA HIS A 205 -11.46 -8.05 -1.04
C HIS A 205 -11.99 -6.73 -1.62
N LEU A 206 -11.70 -6.47 -2.90
CA LEU A 206 -12.11 -5.26 -3.60
C LEU A 206 -13.11 -5.61 -4.69
N LYS A 207 -14.26 -4.91 -4.70
CA LYS A 207 -15.27 -4.98 -5.74
C LYS A 207 -15.51 -3.57 -6.28
N ILE A 208 -15.44 -3.42 -7.60
CA ILE A 208 -15.66 -2.13 -8.28
C ILE A 208 -16.99 -2.19 -9.02
N THR A 209 -17.83 -1.21 -8.79
CA THR A 209 -19.14 -1.05 -9.42
C THR A 209 -19.38 0.42 -9.77
N SER A 210 -20.48 0.71 -10.44
CA SER A 210 -20.97 2.07 -10.67
C SER A 210 -22.46 2.15 -10.35
N ALA A 211 -22.91 3.35 -9.96
CA ALA A 211 -24.31 3.66 -9.77
C ALA A 211 -24.55 5.15 -10.09
N LEU A 212 -25.81 5.53 -10.31
CA LEU A 212 -26.17 6.94 -10.50
C LEU A 212 -25.97 7.71 -9.19
N SER A 213 -25.47 8.94 -9.33
CA SER A 213 -25.18 9.82 -8.21
C SER A 213 -26.45 10.23 -7.46
N THR A 214 -26.37 10.29 -6.14
CA THR A 214 -27.34 10.93 -5.27
C THR A 214 -26.89 12.37 -4.98
N VAL A 215 -27.74 13.12 -4.28
CA VAL A 215 -27.43 14.52 -3.90
C VAL A 215 -26.08 14.62 -3.16
N GLN A 216 -25.72 13.61 -2.37
CA GLN A 216 -24.46 13.61 -1.62
C GLN A 216 -23.23 13.63 -2.55
N GLU A 217 -23.20 12.75 -3.54
CA GLU A 217 -22.10 12.66 -4.51
C GLU A 217 -22.11 13.88 -5.44
N GLN A 218 -23.29 14.34 -5.86
CA GLN A 218 -23.43 15.52 -6.71
C GLN A 218 -22.83 16.76 -6.05
N VAL A 219 -23.20 17.01 -4.81
CA VAL A 219 -22.72 18.19 -4.08
C VAL A 219 -21.20 18.12 -3.81
N PHE A 220 -20.70 16.98 -3.39
CA PHE A 220 -19.29 16.90 -3.00
C PHE A 220 -18.34 16.62 -4.16
N LEU A 221 -18.70 15.70 -5.07
CA LEU A 221 -17.83 15.33 -6.20
C LEU A 221 -18.02 16.21 -7.44
N GLY A 222 -19.03 17.10 -7.44
CA GLY A 222 -19.33 17.94 -8.58
C GLY A 222 -20.00 17.19 -9.73
N LEU A 223 -20.72 16.10 -9.44
CA LEU A 223 -21.47 15.32 -10.43
C LEU A 223 -22.80 16.03 -10.75
N ALA A 224 -23.21 15.98 -12.02
CA ALA A 224 -24.54 16.39 -12.40
C ALA A 224 -25.59 15.32 -12.05
N GLU A 225 -26.87 15.71 -12.05
CA GLU A 225 -27.97 14.76 -11.92
C GLU A 225 -27.94 13.74 -13.06
N GLY A 226 -28.03 12.46 -12.71
CA GLY A 226 -27.94 11.37 -13.68
C GLY A 226 -26.53 10.93 -14.08
N GLU A 227 -25.48 11.63 -13.64
CA GLU A 227 -24.12 11.14 -13.82
C GLU A 227 -23.77 10.03 -12.85
N PRO A 228 -22.99 9.01 -13.27
CA PRO A 228 -22.60 7.91 -12.41
C PRO A 228 -21.41 8.29 -11.51
N TYR A 229 -21.30 7.61 -10.38
CA TYR A 229 -20.04 7.50 -9.64
C TYR A 229 -19.47 6.09 -9.74
N ILE A 230 -18.16 5.96 -9.55
CA ILE A 230 -17.51 4.65 -9.38
C ILE A 230 -17.42 4.36 -7.88
N GLN A 231 -17.84 3.14 -7.48
CA GLN A 231 -17.77 2.67 -6.11
C GLN A 231 -16.77 1.52 -5.97
N GLU A 232 -15.79 1.71 -5.09
CA GLU A 232 -14.93 0.65 -4.58
C GLU A 232 -15.53 0.15 -3.27
N GLU A 233 -16.05 -1.07 -3.25
CA GLU A 233 -16.44 -1.78 -2.03
C GLU A 233 -15.25 -2.60 -1.56
N GLN A 234 -14.72 -2.31 -0.39
CA GLN A 234 -13.56 -2.97 0.17
C GLN A 234 -13.89 -3.63 1.51
N THR A 235 -13.67 -4.93 1.61
CA THR A 235 -13.68 -5.67 2.89
C THR A 235 -12.25 -5.96 3.29
N THR A 236 -11.79 -5.42 4.41
CA THR A 236 -10.40 -5.49 4.89
C THR A 236 -10.26 -6.58 5.96
N TYR A 237 -9.20 -7.38 5.84
CA TYR A 237 -8.90 -8.50 6.74
C TYR A 237 -7.63 -8.26 7.52
N LEU A 238 -7.65 -8.62 8.80
CA LEU A 238 -6.48 -8.65 9.68
C LEU A 238 -5.64 -9.92 9.47
N SER A 239 -4.43 -9.94 9.99
CA SER A 239 -3.50 -11.08 9.89
C SER A 239 -4.01 -12.37 10.52
N ASN A 240 -4.99 -12.30 11.42
CA ASN A 240 -5.66 -13.44 12.02
C ASN A 240 -6.86 -13.96 11.20
N GLY A 241 -7.09 -13.40 10.00
CA GLY A 241 -8.18 -13.76 9.09
C GLY A 241 -9.53 -13.11 9.40
N SER A 242 -9.65 -12.35 10.50
CA SER A 242 -10.92 -11.68 10.85
C SER A 242 -11.13 -10.40 10.03
N VAL A 243 -12.39 -10.06 9.78
CA VAL A 243 -12.75 -8.80 9.11
C VAL A 243 -12.51 -7.64 10.06
N PHE A 244 -11.84 -6.61 9.56
CA PHE A 244 -11.60 -5.37 10.28
C PHE A 244 -12.67 -4.32 9.96
N GLU A 245 -12.91 -4.07 8.66
CA GLU A 245 -13.85 -3.05 8.19
C GLU A 245 -14.48 -3.41 6.84
N LEU A 246 -15.59 -2.75 6.58
CA LEU A 246 -16.22 -2.66 5.26
C LEU A 246 -16.25 -1.18 4.87
N THR A 247 -15.64 -0.83 3.74
CA THR A 247 -15.56 0.55 3.26
C THR A 247 -16.08 0.66 1.83
N PHE A 248 -16.86 1.70 1.55
CA PHE A 248 -17.29 2.11 0.23
C PHE A 248 -16.65 3.46 -0.11
N ASN A 249 -15.82 3.50 -1.13
CA ASN A 249 -15.24 4.75 -1.66
C ASN A 249 -15.97 5.09 -2.96
N ARG A 250 -16.72 6.20 -2.98
CA ARG A 250 -17.41 6.70 -4.15
C ARG A 250 -16.62 7.84 -4.76
N ARG A 251 -16.28 7.73 -6.05
CA ARG A 251 -15.42 8.67 -6.77
C ARG A 251 -16.06 9.16 -8.05
N HIS A 252 -15.67 10.35 -8.49
CA HIS A 252 -16.07 10.89 -9.79
C HIS A 252 -15.55 9.98 -10.91
N TYR A 253 -16.42 9.55 -11.81
CA TYR A 253 -16.12 8.59 -12.87
C TYR A 253 -15.00 9.03 -13.81
N ALA A 254 -14.96 10.33 -14.15
CA ALA A 254 -13.98 10.86 -15.10
C ALA A 254 -12.54 10.90 -14.55
N ASN A 255 -12.37 10.84 -13.22
CA ASN A 255 -11.07 10.88 -12.56
C ASN A 255 -10.70 9.52 -11.95
N TYR A 256 -11.40 8.44 -12.37
CA TYR A 256 -11.16 7.11 -11.85
C TYR A 256 -10.33 6.28 -12.81
N GLU A 257 -9.22 5.80 -12.33
CA GLU A 257 -8.39 4.82 -13.01
C GLU A 257 -8.11 3.64 -12.08
N PHE A 258 -8.19 2.42 -12.63
CA PHE A 258 -7.84 1.19 -11.94
C PHE A 258 -6.86 0.40 -12.78
N GLN A 259 -5.66 0.16 -12.24
CA GLN A 259 -4.64 -0.67 -12.85
C GLN A 259 -4.30 -1.85 -11.94
N THR A 260 -4.17 -3.03 -12.51
CA THR A 260 -3.73 -4.22 -11.79
C THR A 260 -2.85 -5.09 -12.67
N VAL A 261 -2.03 -5.93 -12.04
CA VAL A 261 -1.21 -6.92 -12.73
C VAL A 261 -1.80 -8.30 -12.48
N ILE A 262 -2.19 -8.95 -13.56
CA ILE A 262 -2.65 -10.36 -13.53
C ILE A 262 -1.43 -11.22 -13.87
N VAL A 263 -1.11 -12.16 -12.97
CA VAL A 263 -0.01 -13.12 -13.15
C VAL A 263 -0.61 -14.50 -13.31
N GLU A 264 -0.33 -15.17 -14.43
CA GLU A 264 -0.65 -16.59 -14.60
C GLU A 264 0.23 -17.43 -13.65
N GLN A 265 -0.37 -18.44 -13.04
CA GLN A 265 0.29 -19.35 -12.09
C GLN A 265 1.00 -20.49 -12.83
#